data_a348801497d218a59cb643df76d3dd2d
#
_entry.id   a348801497d218a59cb643df76d3dd2d
#
_cell.length_a   1.000
_cell.length_b   1.000
_cell.length_c   1.000
_cell.angle_alpha   90.00
_cell.angle_beta   90.00
_cell.angle_gamma   90.00
#
_symmetry.space_group_name_H-M   'P 1'
#
loop_
_entity.id
_entity.type
_entity.pdbx_description
1 polymer ?
#
loop_
_entity_poly.entity_id
_entity_poly.type
_entity_poly.pdbx_seq_one_letter_code
_entity_poly.pdbx_strand_id
1 'polypeptide(L)'
;IDSLESDREKTRQDIIQVKSEIDGIYTQNQDAIALKDLNSRRAKVVGRISLWLESVEQHDDSTGKEKDIKKIEDRICEINETLDKDSLEDRKQSVLSRISVDMTEWAKELNLEHSDNPYRLDMNKVTVIVDKADRPVPLKQLGSGSNWVGIHLITYFALHKYFITLKRPVPTFIFLDQPSQVSFPSELDEKNTDWNMVGTLYNFISDSVSELKQKLQVIIVDHA
;
A
#
# COMPACT_ATOMS: atom_id res chain seq x y z
N ILE A 1 -68.64 -26.37 9.02
CA ILE A 1 -67.47 -25.99 8.16
C ILE A 1 -67.60 -24.51 7.83
N ASP A 2 -68.74 -23.98 7.44
CA ASP A 2 -68.95 -22.57 7.05
C ASP A 2 -68.65 -21.56 8.16
N SER A 3 -68.92 -21.92 9.45
CA SER A 3 -68.59 -21.06 10.60
C SER A 3 -67.06 -20.89 10.77
N LEU A 4 -66.27 -21.96 10.58
CA LEU A 4 -64.80 -21.93 10.71
C LEU A 4 -64.17 -21.17 9.57
N GLU A 5 -64.71 -21.22 8.37
CA GLU A 5 -64.22 -20.43 7.22
C GLU A 5 -64.50 -18.93 7.40
N SER A 6 -65.69 -18.58 7.94
CA SER A 6 -66.03 -17.21 8.28
C SER A 6 -65.10 -16.63 9.36
N ASP A 7 -64.82 -17.39 10.42
CA ASP A 7 -63.92 -16.97 11.49
C ASP A 7 -62.50 -16.83 11.01
N ARG A 8 -62.07 -17.70 10.11
CA ARG A 8 -60.73 -17.60 9.46
C ARG A 8 -60.61 -16.34 8.63
N GLU A 9 -61.62 -16.02 7.82
CA GLU A 9 -61.62 -14.83 6.98
C GLU A 9 -61.63 -13.54 7.81
N LYS A 10 -62.43 -13.52 8.90
CA LYS A 10 -62.45 -12.41 9.85
C LYS A 10 -61.08 -12.19 10.51
N THR A 11 -60.45 -13.24 11.01
CA THR A 11 -59.13 -13.19 11.61
C THR A 11 -58.08 -12.70 10.59
N ARG A 12 -58.20 -13.10 9.33
CA ARG A 12 -57.33 -12.65 8.25
C ARG A 12 -57.47 -11.16 7.98
N GLN A 13 -58.68 -10.62 7.99
CA GLN A 13 -58.93 -9.19 7.84
C GLN A 13 -58.39 -8.39 9.02
N ASP A 14 -58.59 -8.88 10.26
CA ASP A 14 -58.04 -8.26 11.45
C ASP A 14 -56.50 -8.20 11.41
N ILE A 15 -55.84 -9.26 10.95
CA ILE A 15 -54.38 -9.29 10.75
C ILE A 15 -53.93 -8.25 9.71
N ILE A 16 -54.66 -8.09 8.62
CA ILE A 16 -54.35 -7.10 7.58
C ILE A 16 -54.49 -5.68 8.13
N GLN A 17 -55.54 -5.43 8.89
CA GLN A 17 -55.76 -4.12 9.50
C GLN A 17 -54.67 -3.77 10.50
N VAL A 18 -54.34 -4.66 11.43
CA VAL A 18 -53.26 -4.45 12.41
C VAL A 18 -51.91 -4.24 11.74
N LYS A 19 -51.61 -4.99 10.67
CA LYS A 19 -50.39 -4.75 9.88
C LYS A 19 -50.35 -3.35 9.26
N SER A 20 -51.47 -2.88 8.74
CA SER A 20 -51.58 -1.53 8.17
C SER A 20 -51.36 -0.43 9.21
N GLU A 21 -51.91 -0.62 10.41
CA GLU A 21 -51.73 0.30 11.54
C GLU A 21 -50.29 0.33 12.01
N ILE A 22 -49.63 -0.83 12.11
CA ILE A 22 -48.20 -0.95 12.42
C ILE A 22 -47.34 -0.24 11.38
N ASP A 23 -47.59 -0.44 10.10
CA ASP A 23 -46.86 0.21 9.02
C ASP A 23 -47.09 1.73 9.02
N GLY A 24 -48.28 2.20 9.41
CA GLY A 24 -48.57 3.63 9.61
C GLY A 24 -47.75 4.26 10.74
N ILE A 25 -47.60 3.57 11.86
CA ILE A 25 -46.79 4.02 13.00
C ILE A 25 -45.30 4.06 12.62
N TYR A 26 -44.79 3.06 11.88
CA TYR A 26 -43.41 3.04 11.42
C TYR A 26 -43.08 4.18 10.44
N THR A 27 -44.03 4.57 9.57
CA THR A 27 -43.77 5.63 8.58
C THR A 27 -43.71 7.02 9.21
N GLN A 28 -44.25 7.23 10.39
CA GLN A 28 -44.27 8.52 11.09
C GLN A 28 -43.08 8.73 12.03
N ASN A 29 -42.26 7.70 12.30
CA ASN A 29 -41.16 7.78 13.23
C ASN A 29 -39.86 7.21 12.60
N GLN A 30 -38.87 8.09 12.33
CA GLN A 30 -37.60 7.71 11.74
C GLN A 30 -36.83 6.65 12.56
N ASP A 31 -36.91 6.72 13.89
CA ASP A 31 -36.27 5.74 14.77
C ASP A 31 -36.93 4.37 14.66
N ALA A 32 -38.24 4.32 14.49
CA ALA A 32 -38.98 3.09 14.27
C ALA A 32 -38.67 2.45 12.92
N ILE A 33 -38.44 3.25 11.87
CA ILE A 33 -37.98 2.77 10.55
C ILE A 33 -36.61 2.14 10.67
N ALA A 34 -35.68 2.82 11.34
CA ALA A 34 -34.32 2.32 11.56
C ALA A 34 -34.32 1.00 12.36
N LEU A 35 -35.18 0.90 13.39
CA LEU A 35 -35.33 -0.31 14.18
C LEU A 35 -35.92 -1.48 13.36
N LYS A 36 -36.90 -1.20 12.50
CA LYS A 36 -37.48 -2.19 11.57
C LYS A 36 -36.44 -2.74 10.59
N ASP A 37 -35.60 -1.86 10.00
CA ASP A 37 -34.54 -2.26 9.10
C ASP A 37 -33.44 -3.09 9.82
N LEU A 38 -33.04 -2.67 11.02
CA LEU A 38 -32.10 -3.41 11.85
C LEU A 38 -32.63 -4.82 12.19
N ASN A 39 -33.88 -4.92 12.61
CA ASN A 39 -34.52 -6.21 12.92
C ASN A 39 -34.63 -7.10 11.66
N SER A 40 -34.94 -6.53 10.50
CA SER A 40 -34.98 -7.26 9.24
C SER A 40 -33.59 -7.81 8.86
N ARG A 41 -32.54 -7.02 9.00
CA ARG A 41 -31.15 -7.46 8.78
C ARG A 41 -30.74 -8.55 9.77
N ARG A 42 -31.08 -8.37 11.05
CA ARG A 42 -30.84 -9.38 12.08
C ARG A 42 -31.54 -10.71 11.76
N ALA A 43 -32.84 -10.67 11.37
CA ALA A 43 -33.57 -11.87 11.00
C ALA A 43 -32.98 -12.60 9.80
N LYS A 44 -32.47 -11.85 8.76
CA LYS A 44 -31.76 -12.43 7.63
C LYS A 44 -30.46 -13.12 8.04
N VAL A 45 -29.68 -12.50 8.93
CA VAL A 45 -28.44 -13.09 9.44
C VAL A 45 -28.70 -14.34 10.24
N VAL A 46 -29.65 -14.27 11.18
CA VAL A 46 -30.07 -15.43 12.01
C VAL A 46 -30.58 -16.57 11.13
N GLY A 47 -31.42 -16.28 10.13
CA GLY A 47 -31.95 -17.30 9.21
C GLY A 47 -30.83 -17.97 8.38
N ARG A 48 -29.84 -17.20 7.92
CA ARG A 48 -28.67 -17.76 7.21
C ARG A 48 -27.81 -18.65 8.11
N ILE A 49 -27.59 -18.21 9.35
CA ILE A 49 -26.82 -19.00 10.32
C ILE A 49 -27.57 -20.29 10.67
N SER A 50 -28.90 -20.22 10.88
CA SER A 50 -29.72 -21.42 11.15
C SER A 50 -29.68 -22.44 10.01
N LEU A 51 -29.85 -21.98 8.75
CA LEU A 51 -29.73 -22.83 7.57
C LEU A 51 -28.35 -23.45 7.43
N TRP A 52 -27.31 -22.69 7.75
CA TRP A 52 -25.94 -23.18 7.73
C TRP A 52 -25.72 -24.26 8.81
N LEU A 53 -26.20 -24.02 10.04
CA LEU A 53 -26.13 -25.00 11.13
C LEU A 53 -26.90 -26.28 10.79
N GLU A 54 -28.10 -26.19 10.23
CA GLU A 54 -28.85 -27.35 9.76
C GLU A 54 -28.09 -28.14 8.69
N SER A 55 -27.42 -27.45 7.77
CA SER A 55 -26.59 -28.10 6.74
C SER A 55 -25.36 -28.82 7.33
N VAL A 56 -24.81 -28.31 8.43
CA VAL A 56 -23.67 -28.90 9.13
C VAL A 56 -24.10 -30.15 9.91
N GLU A 57 -25.26 -30.12 10.55
CA GLU A 57 -25.78 -31.28 11.31
C GLU A 57 -26.16 -32.47 10.41
N GLN A 58 -26.49 -32.22 9.14
CA GLN A 58 -26.85 -33.28 8.19
C GLN A 58 -25.63 -34.00 7.56
N HIS A 59 -24.39 -33.49 7.75
CA HIS A 59 -23.19 -34.11 7.21
C HIS A 59 -22.34 -34.71 8.35
N ASP A 60 -22.73 -35.89 8.79
CA ASP A 60 -21.99 -36.70 9.74
C ASP A 60 -20.82 -37.46 9.03
N ASP A 61 -19.88 -36.66 8.48
CA ASP A 61 -18.63 -37.17 7.93
C ASP A 61 -17.45 -36.56 8.73
N SER A 62 -17.40 -36.95 10.00
CA SER A 62 -16.42 -36.45 10.97
C SER A 62 -14.96 -36.75 10.60
N THR A 63 -14.73 -37.89 9.98
CA THR A 63 -13.36 -38.33 9.61
C THR A 63 -12.76 -37.56 8.44
N GLY A 64 -13.55 -37.09 7.49
CA GLY A 64 -13.12 -36.19 6.40
C GLY A 64 -12.79 -34.79 6.90
N LYS A 65 -13.67 -34.25 7.75
CA LYS A 65 -13.54 -32.90 8.30
C LYS A 65 -12.33 -32.74 9.22
N GLU A 66 -12.01 -33.74 10.04
CA GLU A 66 -10.80 -33.73 10.88
C GLU A 66 -9.50 -33.63 10.06
N LYS A 67 -9.42 -34.36 8.93
CA LYS A 67 -8.29 -34.25 8.01
C LYS A 67 -8.18 -32.88 7.34
N ASP A 68 -9.30 -32.29 6.99
CA ASP A 68 -9.33 -30.97 6.37
C ASP A 68 -9.01 -29.85 7.37
N ILE A 69 -9.50 -29.98 8.62
CA ILE A 69 -9.12 -29.06 9.71
C ILE A 69 -7.60 -29.14 9.92
N LYS A 70 -7.03 -30.31 10.03
CA LYS A 70 -5.58 -30.46 10.23
C LYS A 70 -4.78 -29.85 9.08
N LYS A 71 -5.20 -30.03 7.81
CA LYS A 71 -4.54 -29.37 6.67
C LYS A 71 -4.61 -27.84 6.74
N ILE A 72 -5.75 -27.31 7.21
CA ILE A 72 -5.91 -25.86 7.37
C ILE A 72 -5.04 -25.35 8.52
N GLU A 73 -4.98 -26.09 9.63
CA GLU A 73 -4.11 -25.75 10.77
C GLU A 73 -2.63 -25.81 10.38
N ASP A 74 -2.18 -26.83 9.67
CA ASP A 74 -0.82 -26.94 9.13
C ASP A 74 -0.52 -25.76 8.20
N ARG A 75 -1.48 -25.37 7.34
CA ARG A 75 -1.32 -24.22 6.45
C ARG A 75 -1.28 -22.89 7.19
N ILE A 76 -2.07 -22.73 8.24
CA ILE A 76 -2.03 -21.54 9.12
C ILE A 76 -0.67 -21.47 9.82
N CYS A 77 -0.13 -22.59 10.28
CA CYS A 77 1.19 -22.66 10.89
C CYS A 77 2.28 -22.21 9.92
N GLU A 78 2.32 -22.76 8.70
CA GLU A 78 3.25 -22.34 7.64
C GLU A 78 3.16 -20.84 7.33
N ILE A 79 1.92 -20.31 7.23
CA ILE A 79 1.69 -18.90 6.96
C ILE A 79 2.19 -18.06 8.14
N ASN A 80 1.91 -18.46 9.38
CA ASN A 80 2.38 -17.75 10.57
C ASN A 80 3.90 -17.73 10.68
N GLU A 81 4.58 -18.84 10.39
CA GLU A 81 6.05 -18.91 10.34
C GLU A 81 6.63 -17.96 9.26
N THR A 82 5.96 -17.87 8.10
CA THR A 82 6.39 -16.94 7.04
C THR A 82 6.07 -15.48 7.34
N LEU A 83 5.07 -15.23 8.19
CA LEU A 83 4.62 -13.90 8.63
C LEU A 83 5.20 -13.50 9.99
N ASP A 84 6.12 -14.29 10.55
CA ASP A 84 6.79 -13.92 11.78
C ASP A 84 7.41 -12.53 11.66
N LYS A 85 7.05 -11.66 12.60
CA LYS A 85 7.42 -10.24 12.56
C LYS A 85 8.93 -10.04 12.50
N ASP A 86 9.67 -10.89 13.19
CA ASP A 86 11.14 -10.81 13.22
C ASP A 86 11.72 -11.18 11.85
N SER A 87 11.22 -12.24 11.23
CA SER A 87 11.60 -12.65 9.87
C SER A 87 11.25 -11.61 8.80
N LEU A 88 10.11 -10.92 8.93
CA LEU A 88 9.71 -9.86 8.01
C LEU A 88 10.59 -8.61 8.21
N GLU A 89 10.88 -8.23 9.44
CA GLU A 89 11.74 -7.09 9.73
C GLU A 89 13.18 -7.36 9.25
N ASP A 90 13.72 -8.54 9.47
CA ASP A 90 15.04 -8.93 8.96
C ASP A 90 15.11 -8.89 7.43
N ARG A 91 14.07 -9.37 6.75
CA ARG A 91 13.98 -9.28 5.28
C ARG A 91 13.91 -7.83 4.81
N LYS A 92 13.13 -7.01 5.48
CA LYS A 92 13.02 -5.57 5.19
C LYS A 92 14.37 -4.88 5.39
N GLN A 93 15.07 -5.15 6.49
CA GLN A 93 16.39 -4.58 6.77
C GLN A 93 17.42 -5.05 5.74
N SER A 94 17.40 -6.32 5.35
CA SER A 94 18.26 -6.84 4.28
C SER A 94 18.04 -6.12 2.94
N VAL A 95 16.77 -5.85 2.59
CA VAL A 95 16.43 -5.11 1.37
C VAL A 95 16.92 -3.67 1.45
N LEU A 96 16.62 -2.98 2.56
CA LEU A 96 17.04 -1.59 2.77
C LEU A 96 18.56 -1.44 2.78
N SER A 97 19.28 -2.41 3.33
CA SER A 97 20.73 -2.43 3.31
C SER A 97 21.29 -2.50 1.88
N ARG A 98 20.72 -3.32 1.00
CA ARG A 98 21.15 -3.39 -0.41
C ARG A 98 20.89 -2.08 -1.14
N ILE A 99 19.72 -1.49 -0.94
CA ILE A 99 19.38 -0.18 -1.52
C ILE A 99 20.34 0.89 -1.02
N SER A 100 20.70 0.86 0.27
CA SER A 100 21.65 1.79 0.89
C SER A 100 23.03 1.72 0.24
N VAL A 101 23.51 0.55 -0.15
CA VAL A 101 24.80 0.39 -0.86
C VAL A 101 24.78 1.16 -2.19
N ASP A 102 23.79 0.88 -3.04
CA ASP A 102 23.65 1.57 -4.32
C ASP A 102 23.52 3.10 -4.12
N MET A 103 22.69 3.54 -3.17
CA MET A 103 22.53 4.96 -2.87
C MET A 103 23.82 5.61 -2.43
N THR A 104 24.62 4.94 -1.61
CA THR A 104 25.89 5.48 -1.09
C THR A 104 26.95 5.58 -2.19
N GLU A 105 27.03 4.60 -3.09
CA GLU A 105 27.94 4.64 -4.24
C GLU A 105 27.59 5.79 -5.17
N TRP A 106 26.34 5.93 -5.52
CA TRP A 106 25.87 7.00 -6.40
C TRP A 106 25.91 8.40 -5.76
N ALA A 107 25.74 8.47 -4.43
CA ALA A 107 25.96 9.74 -3.72
C ALA A 107 27.40 10.26 -3.87
N LYS A 108 28.40 9.36 -3.90
CA LYS A 108 29.79 9.73 -4.16
C LYS A 108 30.01 10.16 -5.61
N GLU A 109 29.41 9.44 -6.55
CA GLU A 109 29.49 9.77 -7.98
C GLU A 109 28.93 11.16 -8.28
N LEU A 110 27.77 11.48 -7.69
CA LEU A 110 27.15 12.81 -7.80
C LEU A 110 27.76 13.87 -6.89
N ASN A 111 28.77 13.52 -6.09
CA ASN A 111 29.42 14.42 -5.12
C ASN A 111 28.41 15.12 -4.22
N LEU A 112 27.45 14.36 -3.70
CA LEU A 112 26.41 14.90 -2.81
C LEU A 112 26.99 15.25 -1.43
N GLU A 113 26.27 16.11 -0.70
CA GLU A 113 26.67 16.55 0.64
C GLU A 113 26.80 15.35 1.59
N HIS A 114 27.92 15.22 2.26
CA HIS A 114 28.25 14.10 3.14
C HIS A 114 28.37 12.74 2.42
N SER A 115 28.69 12.69 1.14
CA SER A 115 28.79 11.47 0.34
C SER A 115 29.79 10.43 0.85
N ASP A 116 30.71 10.81 1.75
CA ASP A 116 31.62 9.88 2.44
C ASP A 116 30.90 9.00 3.49
N ASN A 117 29.64 9.30 3.79
CA ASN A 117 28.86 8.59 4.79
C ASN A 117 27.75 7.76 4.14
N PRO A 118 27.27 6.68 4.80
CA PRO A 118 26.21 5.86 4.27
C PRO A 118 24.89 6.63 4.12
N TYR A 119 24.27 6.47 2.95
CA TYR A 119 22.92 6.94 2.66
C TYR A 119 21.94 5.78 2.81
N ARG A 120 20.89 5.97 3.56
CA ARG A 120 19.84 4.94 3.73
C ARG A 120 18.45 5.51 3.69
N LEU A 121 17.51 4.65 3.29
CA LEU A 121 16.09 4.96 3.29
C LEU A 121 15.46 4.57 4.64
N ASP A 122 14.83 5.52 5.31
CA ASP A 122 14.01 5.28 6.52
C ASP A 122 12.54 5.15 6.12
N MET A 123 12.04 3.91 6.11
CA MET A 123 10.65 3.62 5.72
C MET A 123 9.63 4.08 6.76
N ASN A 124 10.03 4.24 8.02
CA ASN A 124 9.11 4.68 9.07
C ASN A 124 8.82 6.18 8.96
N LYS A 125 9.83 6.94 8.56
CA LYS A 125 9.72 8.40 8.37
C LYS A 125 9.55 8.80 6.90
N VAL A 126 9.62 7.82 5.99
CA VAL A 126 9.58 8.02 4.54
C VAL A 126 10.56 9.13 4.12
N THR A 127 11.83 8.98 4.50
CA THR A 127 12.88 9.95 4.21
C THR A 127 14.23 9.27 4.02
N VAL A 128 15.16 9.98 3.40
CA VAL A 128 16.55 9.56 3.32
C VAL A 128 17.30 10.12 4.53
N ILE A 129 18.19 9.32 5.07
CA ILE A 129 19.08 9.67 6.18
C ILE A 129 20.51 9.40 5.76
N VAL A 130 21.40 10.34 6.09
CA VAL A 130 22.84 10.15 5.99
C VAL A 130 23.39 9.86 7.39
N ASP A 131 24.00 8.70 7.56
CA ASP A 131 24.53 8.27 8.86
C ASP A 131 25.96 8.77 9.07
N LYS A 132 26.10 10.00 9.59
CA LYS A 132 27.38 10.55 9.99
C LYS A 132 27.87 9.91 11.29
N ALA A 133 29.18 9.95 11.50
CA ALA A 133 29.80 9.37 12.69
C ALA A 133 29.30 9.98 14.01
N ASP A 134 28.88 11.24 14.00
CA ASP A 134 28.38 11.97 15.16
C ASP A 134 26.87 11.85 15.35
N ARG A 135 26.11 11.82 14.23
CA ARG A 135 24.64 11.75 14.26
C ARG A 135 24.04 11.42 12.89
N PRO A 136 22.86 10.81 12.83
CA PRO A 136 22.10 10.70 11.59
C PRO A 136 21.55 12.08 11.17
N VAL A 137 21.69 12.41 9.89
CA VAL A 137 21.21 13.66 9.28
C VAL A 137 20.09 13.35 8.30
N PRO A 138 18.84 13.72 8.59
CA PRO A 138 17.72 13.50 7.67
C PRO A 138 17.77 14.50 6.51
N LEU A 139 17.17 14.12 5.37
CA LEU A 139 17.12 14.90 4.12
C LEU A 139 16.76 16.38 4.34
N LYS A 140 15.82 16.69 5.21
CA LYS A 140 15.40 18.07 5.52
C LYS A 140 16.49 18.96 6.13
N GLN A 141 17.60 18.39 6.59
CA GLN A 141 18.76 19.09 7.15
C GLN A 141 19.93 19.16 6.18
N LEU A 142 19.80 18.58 4.99
CA LEU A 142 20.78 18.67 3.91
C LEU A 142 20.48 19.91 3.07
N GLY A 143 21.52 20.75 2.86
CA GLY A 143 21.31 22.18 2.70
C GLY A 143 20.87 22.68 1.32
N SER A 144 21.30 22.09 0.18
CA SER A 144 21.05 22.70 -1.14
C SER A 144 19.97 22.01 -1.95
N GLY A 145 19.29 22.78 -2.83
CA GLY A 145 18.29 22.22 -3.75
C GLY A 145 18.87 21.16 -4.68
N SER A 146 20.11 21.34 -5.15
CA SER A 146 20.82 20.37 -5.99
C SER A 146 21.08 19.06 -5.26
N ASN A 147 21.45 19.09 -3.97
CA ASN A 147 21.53 17.89 -3.14
C ASN A 147 20.19 17.17 -3.04
N TRP A 148 19.10 17.92 -2.87
CA TRP A 148 17.77 17.32 -2.82
C TRP A 148 17.41 16.58 -4.09
N VAL A 149 17.64 17.16 -5.26
CA VAL A 149 17.42 16.50 -6.55
C VAL A 149 18.28 15.24 -6.67
N GLY A 150 19.58 15.36 -6.40
CA GLY A 150 20.50 14.22 -6.43
C GLY A 150 20.07 13.09 -5.51
N ILE A 151 19.67 13.39 -4.27
CA ILE A 151 19.21 12.39 -3.31
C ILE A 151 17.92 11.69 -3.76
N HIS A 152 16.98 12.42 -4.36
CA HIS A 152 15.78 11.82 -4.93
C HIS A 152 16.12 10.90 -6.11
N LEU A 153 17.01 11.33 -6.98
CA LEU A 153 17.45 10.52 -8.13
C LEU A 153 18.10 9.21 -7.68
N ILE A 154 19.12 9.25 -6.82
CA ILE A 154 19.77 8.02 -6.34
C ILE A 154 18.78 7.10 -5.64
N THR A 155 17.80 7.66 -4.93
CA THR A 155 16.75 6.89 -4.27
C THR A 155 15.84 6.19 -5.29
N TYR A 156 15.35 6.92 -6.30
CA TYR A 156 14.48 6.34 -7.34
C TYR A 156 15.20 5.28 -8.16
N PHE A 157 16.43 5.53 -8.55
CA PHE A 157 17.20 4.55 -9.31
C PHE A 157 17.56 3.31 -8.48
N ALA A 158 17.93 3.45 -7.21
CA ALA A 158 18.20 2.32 -6.32
C ALA A 158 16.97 1.46 -6.10
N LEU A 159 15.79 2.07 -5.90
CA LEU A 159 14.53 1.36 -5.81
C LEU A 159 14.19 0.63 -7.11
N HIS A 160 14.32 1.27 -8.27
CA HIS A 160 14.03 0.64 -9.56
C HIS A 160 15.02 -0.47 -9.91
N LYS A 161 16.31 -0.30 -9.59
CA LYS A 161 17.32 -1.37 -9.72
C LYS A 161 16.90 -2.60 -8.92
N TYR A 162 16.47 -2.40 -7.68
CA TYR A 162 15.94 -3.48 -6.84
C TYR A 162 14.69 -4.12 -7.44
N PHE A 163 13.70 -3.33 -7.89
CA PHE A 163 12.45 -3.85 -8.45
C PHE A 163 12.68 -4.64 -9.74
N ILE A 164 13.52 -4.12 -10.64
CA ILE A 164 13.83 -4.76 -11.92
C ILE A 164 14.61 -6.07 -11.70
N THR A 165 15.59 -6.05 -10.79
CA THR A 165 16.41 -7.23 -10.47
C THR A 165 15.54 -8.38 -9.93
N LEU A 166 14.58 -8.08 -9.08
CA LEU A 166 13.67 -9.07 -8.50
C LEU A 166 12.36 -9.25 -9.27
N LYS A 167 12.23 -8.65 -10.44
CA LYS A 167 11.03 -8.73 -11.30
C LYS A 167 9.75 -8.40 -10.53
N ARG A 168 9.79 -7.34 -9.71
CA ARG A 168 8.62 -6.90 -8.95
C ARG A 168 7.58 -6.25 -9.88
N PRO A 169 6.28 -6.39 -9.60
CA PRO A 169 5.20 -5.83 -10.43
C PRO A 169 5.04 -4.31 -10.17
N VAL A 170 6.08 -3.56 -10.55
CA VAL A 170 6.14 -2.09 -10.42
C VAL A 170 6.38 -1.52 -11.82
N PRO A 171 5.80 -0.36 -12.15
CA PRO A 171 6.10 0.32 -13.41
C PRO A 171 7.60 0.53 -13.61
N THR A 172 8.09 0.25 -14.80
CA THR A 172 9.51 0.37 -15.15
C THR A 172 9.78 1.68 -15.89
N PHE A 173 9.24 2.78 -15.37
CA PHE A 173 9.54 4.13 -15.85
C PHE A 173 9.64 5.12 -14.71
N ILE A 174 10.43 6.18 -14.94
CA ILE A 174 10.53 7.35 -14.08
C ILE A 174 10.21 8.57 -14.93
N PHE A 175 9.38 9.47 -14.38
CA PHE A 175 9.13 10.77 -14.99
C PHE A 175 9.78 11.85 -14.14
N LEU A 176 10.63 12.67 -14.76
CA LEU A 176 11.34 13.77 -14.14
C LEU A 176 10.87 15.08 -14.78
N ASP A 177 10.31 15.95 -13.96
CA ASP A 177 9.89 17.28 -14.37
C ASP A 177 10.91 18.31 -13.88
N GLN A 178 11.56 18.96 -14.81
CA GLN A 178 12.56 20.01 -14.61
C GLN A 178 13.65 19.66 -13.56
N PRO A 179 14.34 18.51 -13.70
CA PRO A 179 15.34 18.10 -12.72
C PRO A 179 16.55 19.05 -12.67
N SER A 180 16.81 19.82 -13.71
CA SER A 180 17.89 20.80 -13.76
C SER A 180 17.54 22.15 -13.13
N GLN A 181 16.25 22.43 -12.83
CA GLN A 181 15.78 23.75 -12.43
C GLN A 181 16.55 24.37 -11.27
N VAL A 182 16.93 23.58 -10.28
CA VAL A 182 17.68 24.04 -9.09
C VAL A 182 19.17 24.28 -9.34
N SER A 183 19.68 23.79 -10.47
CA SER A 183 21.09 23.92 -10.87
C SER A 183 21.25 24.71 -12.17
N PHE A 184 20.15 25.27 -12.71
CA PHE A 184 20.21 26.05 -13.94
C PHE A 184 20.83 27.42 -13.63
N PRO A 185 21.90 27.82 -14.31
CA PRO A 185 22.55 29.11 -14.09
C PRO A 185 21.55 30.24 -14.41
N SER A 186 21.45 31.22 -13.53
CA SER A 186 20.76 32.46 -13.87
C SER A 186 21.53 33.15 -15.01
N GLU A 187 20.85 33.82 -15.94
CA GLU A 187 21.42 34.47 -17.15
C GLU A 187 22.62 35.40 -16.88
N LEU A 188 22.94 35.67 -15.62
CA LEU A 188 24.00 36.58 -15.20
C LEU A 188 25.29 35.92 -14.67
N ASP A 189 25.28 34.59 -14.45
CA ASP A 189 26.45 33.87 -13.92
C ASP A 189 26.99 32.88 -14.94
N GLU A 190 27.94 33.35 -15.77
CA GLU A 190 28.75 32.54 -16.72
C GLU A 190 29.74 31.58 -16.02
N LYS A 191 29.55 31.20 -14.77
CA LYS A 191 30.46 30.25 -14.12
C LYS A 191 30.12 28.85 -14.57
N ASN A 192 31.07 28.22 -15.26
CA ASN A 192 31.08 26.83 -15.76
C ASN A 192 30.64 25.76 -14.74
N THR A 193 30.50 26.09 -13.47
CA THR A 193 30.23 25.15 -12.38
C THR A 193 28.80 24.57 -12.46
N ASP A 194 27.82 25.39 -12.79
CA ASP A 194 26.42 24.97 -12.80
C ASP A 194 26.09 24.11 -14.01
N TRP A 195 26.66 24.42 -15.18
CA TRP A 195 26.54 23.56 -16.36
C TRP A 195 27.20 22.19 -16.17
N ASN A 196 28.32 22.13 -15.45
CA ASN A 196 28.97 20.86 -15.11
C ASN A 196 28.07 20.02 -14.19
N MET A 197 27.35 20.63 -13.25
CA MET A 197 26.43 19.93 -12.38
C MET A 197 25.24 19.34 -13.17
N VAL A 198 24.67 20.12 -14.08
CA VAL A 198 23.57 19.63 -14.97
C VAL A 198 24.09 18.47 -15.82
N GLY A 199 25.27 18.61 -16.43
CA GLY A 199 25.92 17.55 -17.21
C GLY A 199 26.14 16.27 -16.40
N THR A 200 26.64 16.39 -15.17
CA THR A 200 26.86 15.24 -14.27
C THR A 200 25.54 14.52 -13.97
N LEU A 201 24.46 15.27 -13.70
CA LEU A 201 23.13 14.72 -13.43
C LEU A 201 22.59 13.93 -14.63
N TYR A 202 22.68 14.47 -15.85
CA TYR A 202 22.21 13.77 -17.06
C TYR A 202 23.06 12.56 -17.41
N ASN A 203 24.38 12.64 -17.22
CA ASN A 203 25.30 11.51 -17.41
C ASN A 203 24.92 10.39 -16.43
N PHE A 204 24.75 10.71 -15.15
CA PHE A 204 24.29 9.74 -14.15
C PHE A 204 22.98 9.04 -14.55
N ILE A 205 21.97 9.79 -15.03
CA ILE A 205 20.72 9.23 -15.50
C ILE A 205 20.95 8.26 -16.68
N SER A 206 21.74 8.68 -17.67
CA SER A 206 22.08 7.87 -18.85
C SER A 206 22.82 6.58 -18.48
N ASP A 207 23.80 6.68 -17.60
CA ASP A 207 24.61 5.55 -17.16
C ASP A 207 23.79 4.56 -16.33
N SER A 208 22.94 5.06 -15.42
CA SER A 208 22.01 4.24 -14.63
C SER A 208 21.02 3.47 -15.51
N VAL A 209 20.46 4.11 -16.56
CA VAL A 209 19.56 3.42 -17.52
C VAL A 209 20.33 2.34 -18.29
N SER A 210 21.57 2.63 -18.67
CA SER A 210 22.44 1.69 -19.40
C SER A 210 22.82 0.48 -18.54
N GLU A 211 23.16 0.69 -17.27
CA GLU A 211 23.44 -0.36 -16.29
C GLU A 211 22.22 -1.30 -16.11
N LEU A 212 21.03 -0.76 -16.13
CA LEU A 212 19.79 -1.53 -16.04
C LEU A 212 19.38 -2.21 -17.37
N LYS A 213 20.28 -2.23 -18.36
CA LYS A 213 20.10 -2.88 -19.66
C LYS A 213 18.81 -2.43 -20.35
N GLN A 214 18.53 -1.15 -20.29
CA GLN A 214 17.35 -0.50 -20.90
C GLN A 214 15.99 -1.09 -20.42
N LYS A 215 15.95 -1.67 -19.23
CA LYS A 215 14.74 -2.15 -18.60
C LYS A 215 13.98 -1.07 -17.84
N LEU A 216 14.56 0.12 -17.72
CA LEU A 216 13.98 1.32 -17.12
C LEU A 216 13.86 2.38 -18.20
N GLN A 217 12.67 2.95 -18.35
CA GLN A 217 12.44 4.14 -19.15
C GLN A 217 12.52 5.39 -18.27
N VAL A 218 13.29 6.39 -18.69
CA VAL A 218 13.29 7.70 -18.03
C VAL A 218 12.74 8.73 -19.01
N ILE A 219 11.72 9.45 -18.60
CA ILE A 219 11.10 10.54 -19.35
C ILE A 219 11.45 11.83 -18.63
N ILE A 220 12.11 12.73 -19.33
CA ILE A 220 12.55 14.00 -18.78
C ILE A 220 11.86 15.12 -19.55
N VAL A 221 11.25 16.03 -18.82
CA VAL A 221 10.76 17.30 -19.34
C VAL A 221 11.60 18.38 -18.67
N ASP A 222 12.34 19.14 -19.44
CA ASP A 222 13.22 20.19 -18.92
C ASP A 222 13.21 21.42 -19.81
N HIS A 223 13.87 22.49 -19.37
CA HIS A 223 14.01 23.72 -20.15
C HIS A 223 14.82 23.47 -21.44
N ALA A 224 14.42 24.13 -22.52
CA ALA A 224 15.13 24.15 -23.81
C ALA A 224 16.11 25.33 -23.86
#